data_03782ff47587ab02e606abe8bf5a15a3
#
_entry.id   03782ff47587ab02e606abe8bf5a15a3
#
_cell.length_a   1.000
_cell.length_b   1.000
_cell.length_c   1.000
_cell.angle_alpha   90.00
_cell.angle_beta   90.00
_cell.angle_gamma   90.00
#
_symmetry.space_group_name_H-M   'P 1'
#
loop_
_entity.id
_entity.type
_entity.pdbx_description
1 polymer ?
#
loop_
_entity_poly.entity_id
_entity_poly.type
_entity_poly.pdbx_seq_one_letter_code
_entity_poly.pdbx_strand_id
1 'polypeptide(L)'
;MKKEFYLISDLHFGGDGQLQICDFTEELVAFLQELELKNKETELIIAGDTFGFWELTTIEGVGQLDEIIKHHSAILEQLKRTGEKIQITMMVGNHDYDLACDPLYAVKLREYNINLDTSLALVRELAGRKIWIEHGQQIDPFNAAAAYGNPYALPAGFFITKSFVSGASLLSVFGASDWLKDIRSVDVRSIPDWLVSNYFYNEMNIILRWLLLPFLLLLTVTAFALIGQLLKILGIFDVNYLLDNPLTRALGLFGDVLRWIMTASMFVWFFILMVSVPLYFIYRDVRYTLSRFQVFPPYKSAPTNEANNIYLDHARKIFKAESDVCAYVFGHTHEAFLVEDEGNRAIINTGTWLKILRRVTVRFGLLPAVYFPTF
;
A
#
# COMPACT_ATOMS: atom_id res chain seq x y z
N MET A 1 -12.62 -37.25 -15.12
CA MET A 1 -12.79 -35.82 -15.49
C MET A 1 -11.45 -35.15 -15.31
N LYS A 2 -11.18 -34.07 -16.00
CA LYS A 2 -9.89 -33.38 -15.90
C LYS A 2 -9.87 -32.51 -14.63
N LYS A 3 -8.84 -32.65 -13.79
CA LYS A 3 -8.63 -31.84 -12.58
C LYS A 3 -8.22 -30.44 -12.99
N GLU A 4 -8.84 -29.41 -12.38
CA GLU A 4 -8.56 -28.01 -12.67
C GLU A 4 -8.30 -27.25 -11.37
N PHE A 5 -7.29 -26.37 -11.35
CA PHE A 5 -7.00 -25.49 -10.23
C PHE A 5 -7.10 -24.03 -10.67
N TYR A 6 -7.85 -23.26 -9.91
CA TYR A 6 -7.92 -21.81 -10.04
C TYR A 6 -7.22 -21.19 -8.82
N LEU A 7 -6.29 -20.29 -9.07
CA LEU A 7 -5.50 -19.68 -8.02
C LEU A 7 -5.66 -18.16 -8.08
N ILE A 8 -6.04 -17.58 -6.96
CA ILE A 8 -6.13 -16.14 -6.74
C ILE A 8 -5.48 -15.80 -5.40
N SER A 9 -5.12 -14.54 -5.17
CA SER A 9 -4.62 -14.06 -3.89
C SER A 9 -4.89 -12.57 -3.72
N ASP A 10 -4.51 -12.00 -2.59
CA ASP A 10 -4.42 -10.56 -2.35
C ASP A 10 -5.74 -9.82 -2.64
N LEU A 11 -6.83 -10.30 -2.04
CA LEU A 11 -8.16 -9.71 -2.14
C LEU A 11 -8.34 -8.55 -1.14
N HIS A 12 -7.73 -8.65 0.04
CA HIS A 12 -7.73 -7.63 1.09
C HIS A 12 -9.11 -7.10 1.46
N PHE A 13 -10.08 -7.97 1.69
CA PHE A 13 -11.39 -7.53 2.20
C PHE A 13 -11.27 -6.99 3.60
N GLY A 14 -11.93 -5.87 3.88
CA GLY A 14 -12.01 -5.31 5.22
C GLY A 14 -11.15 -4.09 5.42
N GLY A 15 -11.26 -3.51 6.60
CA GLY A 15 -10.60 -2.28 7.02
C GLY A 15 -11.59 -1.31 7.66
N ASP A 16 -11.08 -0.28 8.31
CA ASP A 16 -11.89 0.75 8.94
C ASP A 16 -12.44 1.76 7.91
N GLY A 17 -13.68 2.19 8.08
CA GLY A 17 -14.29 3.27 7.30
C GLY A 17 -14.23 3.05 5.78
N GLN A 18 -13.54 3.94 5.06
CA GLN A 18 -13.45 3.88 3.59
C GLN A 18 -12.65 2.67 3.06
N LEU A 19 -11.82 2.06 3.91
CA LEU A 19 -11.04 0.86 3.54
C LEU A 19 -11.92 -0.38 3.37
N GLN A 20 -13.17 -0.34 3.81
CA GLN A 20 -14.14 -1.42 3.54
C GLN A 20 -14.66 -1.42 2.10
N ILE A 21 -14.45 -0.35 1.33
CA ILE A 21 -14.95 -0.25 -0.05
C ILE A 21 -14.18 -1.22 -0.94
N CYS A 22 -14.90 -2.13 -1.58
CA CYS A 22 -14.37 -3.11 -2.52
C CYS A 22 -14.92 -2.80 -3.93
N ASP A 23 -14.05 -2.34 -4.82
CA ASP A 23 -14.41 -1.90 -6.17
C ASP A 23 -14.58 -3.05 -7.17
N PHE A 24 -14.21 -4.29 -6.80
CA PHE A 24 -14.26 -5.47 -7.67
C PHE A 24 -15.27 -6.53 -7.20
N THR A 25 -16.24 -6.12 -6.38
CA THR A 25 -17.26 -7.06 -5.85
C THR A 25 -18.03 -7.78 -6.95
N GLU A 26 -18.46 -7.05 -7.98
CA GLU A 26 -19.26 -7.60 -9.07
C GLU A 26 -18.45 -8.59 -9.92
N GLU A 27 -17.19 -8.24 -10.23
CA GLU A 27 -16.28 -9.08 -11.00
C GLU A 27 -15.93 -10.38 -10.27
N LEU A 28 -15.67 -10.29 -8.96
CA LEU A 28 -15.37 -11.47 -8.16
C LEU A 28 -16.58 -12.38 -8.03
N VAL A 29 -17.77 -11.82 -7.80
CA VAL A 29 -19.01 -12.59 -7.76
C VAL A 29 -19.27 -13.28 -9.11
N ALA A 30 -19.06 -12.58 -10.24
CA ALA A 30 -19.21 -13.17 -11.57
C ALA A 30 -18.21 -14.32 -11.79
N PHE A 31 -16.94 -14.12 -11.42
CA PHE A 31 -15.93 -15.18 -11.49
C PHE A 31 -16.31 -16.41 -10.65
N LEU A 32 -16.77 -16.21 -9.43
CA LEU A 32 -17.21 -17.30 -8.55
C LEU A 32 -18.45 -18.04 -9.14
N GLN A 33 -19.36 -17.33 -9.78
CA GLN A 33 -20.51 -17.92 -10.47
C GLN A 33 -20.08 -18.77 -11.66
N GLU A 34 -19.06 -18.38 -12.41
CA GLU A 34 -18.48 -19.22 -13.46
C GLU A 34 -17.91 -20.52 -12.90
N LEU A 35 -17.27 -20.47 -11.72
CA LEU A 35 -16.74 -21.66 -11.06
C LEU A 35 -17.83 -22.62 -10.58
N GLU A 36 -19.03 -22.17 -10.26
CA GLU A 36 -20.17 -23.04 -9.94
C GLU A 36 -20.56 -23.97 -11.07
N LEU A 37 -20.27 -23.60 -12.33
CA LEU A 37 -20.56 -24.41 -13.53
C LEU A 37 -19.49 -25.47 -13.77
N LYS A 38 -18.41 -25.49 -13.02
CA LYS A 38 -17.31 -26.45 -13.15
C LYS A 38 -17.66 -27.80 -12.51
N ASN A 39 -16.81 -28.77 -12.75
CA ASN A 39 -16.98 -30.10 -12.19
C ASN A 39 -16.43 -30.17 -10.74
N LYS A 40 -16.79 -31.21 -10.00
CA LYS A 40 -16.35 -31.42 -8.60
C LYS A 40 -14.86 -31.67 -8.42
N GLU A 41 -14.09 -31.90 -9.49
CA GLU A 41 -12.63 -32.05 -9.44
C GLU A 41 -11.92 -30.67 -9.58
N THR A 42 -12.70 -29.58 -9.68
CA THR A 42 -12.19 -28.21 -9.67
C THR A 42 -11.95 -27.74 -8.24
N GLU A 43 -10.83 -27.10 -8.00
CA GLU A 43 -10.51 -26.46 -6.73
C GLU A 43 -10.14 -24.99 -6.95
N LEU A 44 -10.76 -24.11 -6.17
CA LEU A 44 -10.34 -22.72 -6.03
C LEU A 44 -9.40 -22.63 -4.83
N ILE A 45 -8.20 -22.11 -5.05
CA ILE A 45 -7.20 -21.86 -4.01
C ILE A 45 -7.00 -20.34 -3.89
N ILE A 46 -7.30 -19.80 -2.71
CA ILE A 46 -7.03 -18.40 -2.37
C ILE A 46 -5.73 -18.40 -1.58
N ALA A 47 -4.66 -17.98 -2.22
CA ALA A 47 -3.30 -18.12 -1.73
C ALA A 47 -2.87 -16.96 -0.79
N GLY A 48 -3.68 -16.66 0.23
CA GLY A 48 -3.41 -15.69 1.28
C GLY A 48 -3.87 -14.27 0.98
N ASP A 49 -3.81 -13.43 2.00
CA ASP A 49 -4.25 -12.03 2.01
C ASP A 49 -5.69 -11.86 1.48
N THR A 50 -6.57 -12.75 1.93
CA THR A 50 -8.00 -12.64 1.64
C THR A 50 -8.61 -11.50 2.42
N PHE A 51 -8.23 -11.34 3.67
CA PHE A 51 -8.78 -10.35 4.60
C PHE A 51 -7.74 -9.32 5.02
N GLY A 52 -8.17 -8.05 5.11
CA GLY A 52 -7.37 -6.94 5.62
C GLY A 52 -7.56 -6.75 7.12
N PHE A 53 -7.16 -7.72 7.95
CA PHE A 53 -7.27 -7.59 9.41
C PHE A 53 -6.36 -6.50 9.97
N TRP A 54 -5.21 -6.27 9.36
CA TRP A 54 -4.31 -5.19 9.76
C TRP A 54 -4.90 -3.80 9.59
N GLU A 55 -5.80 -3.63 8.63
CA GLU A 55 -6.50 -2.40 8.30
C GLU A 55 -7.78 -2.19 9.11
N LEU A 56 -8.23 -3.22 9.83
CA LEU A 56 -9.39 -3.15 10.73
C LEU A 56 -8.89 -3.00 12.18
N THR A 57 -8.79 -1.75 12.64
CA THR A 57 -8.16 -1.42 13.92
C THR A 57 -9.14 -1.20 15.06
N THR A 58 -10.44 -1.07 14.75
CA THR A 58 -11.52 -0.79 15.70
C THR A 58 -12.05 -2.05 16.39
N ILE A 59 -11.77 -3.23 15.83
CA ILE A 59 -12.22 -4.54 16.32
C ILE A 59 -11.02 -5.46 16.38
N GLU A 60 -10.98 -6.39 17.34
CA GLU A 60 -9.90 -7.36 17.48
C GLU A 60 -10.43 -8.81 17.50
N GLY A 61 -9.54 -9.74 17.14
CA GLY A 61 -9.83 -11.18 17.15
C GLY A 61 -10.90 -11.57 16.12
N VAL A 62 -11.60 -12.66 16.40
CA VAL A 62 -12.58 -13.27 15.48
C VAL A 62 -13.73 -12.31 15.10
N GLY A 63 -14.00 -11.29 15.92
CA GLY A 63 -14.96 -10.23 15.58
C GLY A 63 -14.61 -9.44 14.32
N GLN A 64 -13.33 -9.36 13.93
CA GLN A 64 -12.91 -8.76 12.67
C GLN A 64 -13.53 -9.50 11.48
N LEU A 65 -13.53 -10.83 11.50
CA LEU A 65 -14.14 -11.64 10.44
C LEU A 65 -15.66 -11.41 10.37
N ASP A 66 -16.34 -11.29 11.51
CA ASP A 66 -17.79 -11.00 11.54
C ASP A 66 -18.12 -9.65 10.89
N GLU A 67 -17.30 -8.63 11.17
CA GLU A 67 -17.50 -7.31 10.58
C GLU A 67 -17.23 -7.33 9.07
N ILE A 68 -16.20 -8.03 8.63
CA ILE A 68 -15.91 -8.20 7.20
C ILE A 68 -17.03 -8.96 6.50
N ILE A 69 -17.54 -10.05 7.07
CA ILE A 69 -18.66 -10.81 6.52
C ILE A 69 -19.90 -9.93 6.35
N LYS A 70 -20.19 -9.11 7.34
CA LYS A 70 -21.34 -8.20 7.31
C LYS A 70 -21.24 -7.18 6.16
N HIS A 71 -20.06 -6.61 5.92
CA HIS A 71 -19.85 -5.61 4.89
C HIS A 71 -19.71 -6.22 3.47
N HIS A 72 -19.18 -7.44 3.37
CA HIS A 72 -18.93 -8.14 2.10
C HIS A 72 -19.82 -9.37 1.94
N SER A 73 -21.04 -9.32 2.47
CA SER A 73 -21.97 -10.45 2.48
C SER A 73 -22.23 -11.06 1.09
N ALA A 74 -22.32 -10.23 0.05
CA ALA A 74 -22.51 -10.71 -1.32
C ALA A 74 -21.41 -11.68 -1.78
N ILE A 75 -20.15 -11.36 -1.44
CA ILE A 75 -19.00 -12.21 -1.81
C ILE A 75 -18.98 -13.48 -0.96
N LEU A 76 -19.17 -13.35 0.37
CA LEU A 76 -19.12 -14.50 1.27
C LEU A 76 -20.27 -15.50 0.98
N GLU A 77 -21.47 -15.01 0.70
CA GLU A 77 -22.60 -15.85 0.29
C GLU A 77 -22.37 -16.50 -1.08
N GLN A 78 -21.67 -15.80 -1.99
CA GLN A 78 -21.30 -16.40 -3.26
C GLN A 78 -20.22 -17.48 -3.08
N LEU A 79 -19.20 -17.24 -2.24
CA LEU A 79 -18.20 -18.25 -1.87
C LEU A 79 -18.88 -19.49 -1.27
N LYS A 80 -19.86 -19.29 -0.38
CA LYS A 80 -20.63 -20.39 0.22
C LYS A 80 -21.32 -21.24 -0.84
N ARG A 81 -22.00 -20.62 -1.80
CA ARG A 81 -22.69 -21.33 -2.91
C ARG A 81 -21.68 -22.05 -3.82
N THR A 82 -20.62 -21.39 -4.19
CA THR A 82 -19.54 -21.95 -5.00
C THR A 82 -18.91 -23.16 -4.31
N GLY A 83 -18.68 -23.07 -2.99
CA GLY A 83 -18.13 -24.15 -2.17
C GLY A 83 -19.04 -25.38 -2.01
N GLU A 84 -20.34 -25.27 -2.34
CA GLU A 84 -21.23 -26.44 -2.48
C GLU A 84 -20.94 -27.25 -3.74
N LYS A 85 -20.32 -26.65 -4.74
CA LYS A 85 -20.09 -27.26 -6.07
C LYS A 85 -18.65 -27.71 -6.26
N ILE A 86 -17.68 -26.90 -5.83
CA ILE A 86 -16.25 -27.15 -5.95
C ILE A 86 -15.58 -27.02 -4.59
N GLN A 87 -14.36 -27.54 -4.48
CA GLN A 87 -13.56 -27.31 -3.27
C GLN A 87 -13.01 -25.87 -3.26
N ILE A 88 -13.11 -25.17 -2.10
CA ILE A 88 -12.44 -23.90 -1.86
C ILE A 88 -11.44 -24.10 -0.72
N THR A 89 -10.17 -23.84 -1.01
CA THR A 89 -9.08 -23.84 -0.01
C THR A 89 -8.53 -22.44 0.11
N MET A 90 -8.47 -21.94 1.34
CA MET A 90 -7.91 -20.63 1.68
C MET A 90 -6.62 -20.84 2.47
N MET A 91 -5.55 -20.20 2.03
CA MET A 91 -4.27 -20.12 2.75
C MET A 91 -4.19 -18.79 3.51
N VAL A 92 -3.22 -18.73 4.43
CA VAL A 92 -2.97 -17.55 5.26
C VAL A 92 -1.87 -16.70 4.63
N GLY A 93 -2.13 -15.40 4.51
CA GLY A 93 -1.12 -14.41 4.16
C GLY A 93 -0.59 -13.65 5.39
N ASN A 94 0.01 -12.48 5.16
CA ASN A 94 0.45 -11.65 6.28
C ASN A 94 -0.68 -10.75 6.81
N HIS A 95 -1.53 -10.17 5.94
CA HIS A 95 -2.63 -9.30 6.37
C HIS A 95 -3.76 -10.06 7.08
N ASP A 96 -3.87 -11.34 6.87
CA ASP A 96 -4.83 -12.21 7.56
C ASP A 96 -4.15 -13.28 8.43
N TYR A 97 -2.96 -12.96 8.96
CA TYR A 97 -2.13 -13.82 9.80
C TYR A 97 -2.87 -14.40 11.02
N ASP A 98 -3.84 -13.67 11.57
CA ASP A 98 -4.67 -14.10 12.69
C ASP A 98 -5.41 -15.42 12.41
N LEU A 99 -5.68 -15.74 11.14
CA LEU A 99 -6.26 -17.02 10.71
C LEU A 99 -5.41 -18.24 11.14
N ALA A 100 -4.10 -18.07 11.23
CA ALA A 100 -3.19 -19.13 11.68
C ALA A 100 -3.09 -19.21 13.22
N CYS A 101 -3.54 -18.17 13.93
CA CYS A 101 -3.33 -18.03 15.37
C CYS A 101 -4.51 -18.53 16.21
N ASP A 102 -5.74 -18.50 15.67
CA ASP A 102 -6.95 -18.90 16.40
C ASP A 102 -7.80 -19.88 15.57
N PRO A 103 -8.03 -21.11 16.07
CA PRO A 103 -8.83 -22.13 15.35
C PRO A 103 -10.30 -21.74 15.16
N LEU A 104 -10.83 -20.74 15.86
CA LEU A 104 -12.21 -20.26 15.68
C LEU A 104 -12.44 -19.70 14.28
N TYR A 105 -11.42 -19.14 13.64
CA TYR A 105 -11.53 -18.67 12.25
C TYR A 105 -11.85 -19.83 11.29
N ALA A 106 -11.18 -20.97 11.46
CA ALA A 106 -11.45 -22.16 10.65
C ALA A 106 -12.89 -22.68 10.83
N VAL A 107 -13.43 -22.59 12.06
CA VAL A 107 -14.83 -22.98 12.34
C VAL A 107 -15.79 -22.05 11.60
N LYS A 108 -15.58 -20.73 11.65
CA LYS A 108 -16.45 -19.76 10.97
C LYS A 108 -16.37 -19.87 9.45
N LEU A 109 -15.18 -20.03 8.89
CA LEU A 109 -14.99 -20.15 7.43
C LEU A 109 -15.65 -21.41 6.86
N ARG A 110 -15.74 -22.50 7.65
CA ARG A 110 -16.50 -23.71 7.26
C ARG A 110 -17.99 -23.46 7.04
N GLU A 111 -18.58 -22.48 7.74
CA GLU A 111 -19.98 -22.09 7.53
C GLU A 111 -20.21 -21.52 6.12
N TYR A 112 -19.13 -21.08 5.47
CA TYR A 112 -19.11 -20.59 4.10
C TYR A 112 -18.51 -21.60 3.11
N ASN A 113 -18.39 -22.87 3.48
CA ASN A 113 -17.82 -23.95 2.68
C ASN A 113 -16.35 -23.69 2.26
N ILE A 114 -15.62 -22.94 3.08
CA ILE A 114 -14.20 -22.63 2.88
C ILE A 114 -13.37 -23.51 3.80
N ASN A 115 -12.40 -24.22 3.25
CA ASN A 115 -11.42 -24.98 3.99
C ASN A 115 -10.16 -24.13 4.22
N LEU A 116 -9.90 -23.75 5.48
CA LEU A 116 -8.70 -23.00 5.84
C LEU A 116 -7.52 -23.98 5.98
N ASP A 117 -6.45 -23.71 5.23
CA ASP A 117 -5.16 -24.37 5.36
C ASP A 117 -4.15 -23.38 5.98
N THR A 118 -3.68 -23.69 7.17
CA THR A 118 -2.76 -22.84 7.92
C THR A 118 -1.28 -23.18 7.69
N SER A 119 -0.96 -24.05 6.74
CA SER A 119 0.42 -24.33 6.36
C SER A 119 1.03 -23.17 5.54
N LEU A 120 2.35 -22.98 5.64
CA LEU A 120 3.07 -21.97 4.86
C LEU A 120 3.15 -22.33 3.38
N ALA A 121 3.06 -23.61 3.05
CA ALA A 121 3.09 -24.11 1.67
C ALA A 121 2.02 -25.18 1.47
N LEU A 122 1.36 -25.11 0.33
CA LEU A 122 0.35 -26.06 -0.13
C LEU A 122 0.86 -26.74 -1.39
N VAL A 123 0.72 -28.06 -1.46
CA VAL A 123 1.11 -28.81 -2.65
C VAL A 123 -0.12 -29.45 -3.28
N ARG A 124 -0.21 -29.35 -4.61
CA ARG A 124 -1.25 -30.01 -5.41
C ARG A 124 -0.60 -30.82 -6.53
N GLU A 125 -1.22 -31.94 -6.86
CA GLU A 125 -0.76 -32.80 -7.95
C GLU A 125 -1.64 -32.61 -9.19
N LEU A 126 -0.99 -32.36 -10.32
CA LEU A 126 -1.61 -32.23 -11.63
C LEU A 126 -0.82 -33.00 -12.67
N ALA A 127 -1.45 -33.96 -13.32
CA ALA A 127 -0.84 -34.79 -14.37
C ALA A 127 0.47 -35.49 -13.98
N GLY A 128 0.59 -35.94 -12.73
CA GLY A 128 1.78 -36.61 -12.19
C GLY A 128 2.94 -35.70 -11.83
N ARG A 129 2.72 -34.38 -11.80
CA ARG A 129 3.69 -33.38 -11.35
C ARG A 129 3.07 -32.53 -10.24
N LYS A 130 3.91 -31.89 -9.43
CA LYS A 130 3.47 -31.07 -8.30
C LYS A 130 3.42 -29.58 -8.67
N ILE A 131 2.40 -28.90 -8.13
CA ILE A 131 2.29 -27.44 -8.05
C ILE A 131 2.57 -27.07 -6.59
N TRP A 132 3.58 -26.22 -6.36
CA TRP A 132 3.92 -25.67 -5.06
C TRP A 132 3.32 -24.28 -4.91
N ILE A 133 2.55 -24.05 -3.86
CA ILE A 133 1.77 -22.83 -3.67
C ILE A 133 2.11 -22.25 -2.30
N GLU A 134 2.48 -20.98 -2.25
CA GLU A 134 2.74 -20.21 -1.04
C GLU A 134 2.06 -18.84 -1.16
N HIS A 135 1.84 -18.14 -0.06
CA HIS A 135 1.51 -16.72 -0.18
C HIS A 135 2.78 -15.91 -0.52
N GLY A 136 3.89 -16.15 0.19
CA GLY A 136 5.18 -15.54 -0.09
C GLY A 136 5.73 -14.64 1.02
N GLN A 137 4.93 -14.28 2.02
CA GLN A 137 5.31 -13.40 3.14
C GLN A 137 6.53 -13.91 3.92
N GLN A 138 6.76 -15.22 3.99
CA GLN A 138 7.89 -15.80 4.70
C GLN A 138 9.24 -15.49 4.06
N ILE A 139 9.26 -15.06 2.80
CA ILE A 139 10.46 -14.69 2.04
C ILE A 139 10.79 -13.21 2.24
N ASP A 140 9.80 -12.40 2.61
CA ASP A 140 9.96 -10.98 2.91
C ASP A 140 10.28 -10.76 4.39
N PRO A 141 11.53 -10.35 4.74
CA PRO A 141 11.92 -10.13 6.14
C PRO A 141 11.05 -9.09 6.87
N PHE A 142 10.37 -8.22 6.14
CA PHE A 142 9.50 -7.20 6.70
C PHE A 142 8.14 -7.74 7.11
N ASN A 143 7.65 -8.78 6.41
CA ASN A 143 6.35 -9.40 6.61
C ASN A 143 6.42 -10.82 7.18
N ALA A 144 7.62 -11.40 7.31
CA ALA A 144 7.80 -12.71 7.90
C ALA A 144 7.57 -12.67 9.42
N ALA A 145 6.66 -13.51 9.92
CA ALA A 145 6.48 -13.71 11.35
C ALA A 145 7.64 -14.54 11.90
N ALA A 146 8.25 -14.10 13.03
CA ALA A 146 9.38 -14.78 13.65
C ALA A 146 9.05 -16.19 14.16
N ALA A 147 7.78 -16.41 14.54
CA ALA A 147 7.26 -17.71 14.96
C ALA A 147 5.84 -17.85 14.40
N TYR A 148 5.71 -18.53 13.28
CA TYR A 148 4.44 -18.70 12.58
C TYR A 148 3.38 -19.39 13.46
N GLY A 149 2.15 -18.85 13.44
CA GLY A 149 1.05 -19.30 14.29
C GLY A 149 1.07 -18.74 15.73
N ASN A 150 2.07 -17.94 16.09
CA ASN A 150 2.11 -17.27 17.39
C ASN A 150 1.51 -15.85 17.29
N PRO A 151 0.38 -15.54 17.97
CA PRO A 151 -0.28 -14.24 17.86
C PRO A 151 0.55 -13.07 18.39
N TYR A 152 1.65 -13.35 19.11
CA TYR A 152 2.56 -12.32 19.64
C TYR A 152 3.80 -12.09 18.75
N ALA A 153 4.03 -12.93 17.74
CA ALA A 153 5.18 -12.84 16.85
C ALA A 153 4.85 -12.07 15.57
N LEU A 154 4.25 -10.89 15.73
CA LEU A 154 3.82 -10.05 14.61
C LEU A 154 5.03 -9.43 13.88
N PRO A 155 5.02 -9.38 12.54
CA PRO A 155 6.10 -8.81 11.75
C PRO A 155 6.10 -7.27 11.82
N ALA A 156 7.22 -6.65 11.41
CA ALA A 156 7.34 -5.19 11.39
C ALA A 156 6.28 -4.52 10.51
N GLY A 157 5.89 -5.16 9.40
CA GLY A 157 4.84 -4.72 8.49
C GLY A 157 3.51 -4.47 9.19
N PHE A 158 3.13 -5.35 10.12
CA PHE A 158 1.91 -5.18 10.92
C PHE A 158 1.86 -3.82 11.64
N PHE A 159 2.91 -3.50 12.40
CA PHE A 159 2.93 -2.28 13.21
C PHE A 159 2.89 -1.03 12.35
N ILE A 160 3.58 -1.06 11.21
CA ILE A 160 3.62 0.08 10.29
C ILE A 160 2.27 0.22 9.59
N THR A 161 1.72 -0.84 9.02
CA THR A 161 0.42 -0.80 8.33
C THR A 161 -0.68 -0.33 9.29
N LYS A 162 -0.78 -0.94 10.46
CA LYS A 162 -1.78 -0.55 11.48
C LYS A 162 -1.64 0.91 11.89
N SER A 163 -0.43 1.42 12.09
CA SER A 163 -0.19 2.82 12.47
C SER A 163 -0.55 3.80 11.35
N PHE A 164 -0.18 3.50 10.11
CA PHE A 164 -0.52 4.35 8.96
C PHE A 164 -2.02 4.36 8.67
N VAL A 165 -2.66 3.20 8.74
CA VAL A 165 -4.11 3.10 8.47
C VAL A 165 -4.92 3.83 9.55
N SER A 166 -4.58 3.66 10.83
CA SER A 166 -5.24 4.41 11.89
C SER A 166 -5.02 5.93 11.76
N GLY A 167 -3.81 6.33 11.35
CA GLY A 167 -3.52 7.74 11.05
C GLY A 167 -4.31 8.28 9.84
N ALA A 168 -4.44 7.47 8.79
CA ALA A 168 -5.20 7.83 7.59
C ALA A 168 -6.71 7.94 7.88
N SER A 169 -7.26 7.11 8.77
CA SER A 169 -8.68 7.19 9.16
C SER A 169 -9.06 8.54 9.77
N LEU A 170 -8.11 9.19 10.47
CA LEU A 170 -8.31 10.56 10.99
C LEU A 170 -8.43 11.60 9.86
N LEU A 171 -7.79 11.36 8.73
CA LEU A 171 -7.86 12.24 7.56
C LEU A 171 -9.16 12.08 6.76
N SER A 172 -9.90 10.98 6.95
CA SER A 172 -11.18 10.72 6.27
C SER A 172 -12.25 11.80 6.50
N VAL A 173 -12.10 12.58 7.57
CA VAL A 173 -13.01 13.71 7.90
C VAL A 173 -12.83 14.89 6.93
N PHE A 174 -11.71 14.98 6.20
CA PHE A 174 -11.35 16.14 5.39
C PHE A 174 -11.62 15.99 3.89
N GLY A 175 -12.24 14.91 3.44
CA GLY A 175 -12.45 14.66 2.02
C GLY A 175 -13.79 14.01 1.69
N ALA A 176 -13.99 13.66 0.43
CA ALA A 176 -15.13 12.87 -0.02
C ALA A 176 -15.16 11.50 0.67
N SER A 177 -16.30 10.84 0.64
CA SER A 177 -16.53 9.60 1.41
C SER A 177 -15.66 8.41 0.97
N ASP A 178 -14.95 8.51 -0.15
CA ASP A 178 -14.20 7.39 -0.76
C ASP A 178 -12.76 7.74 -1.18
N TRP A 179 -12.24 8.92 -0.82
CA TRP A 179 -10.93 9.37 -1.30
C TRP A 179 -9.73 8.56 -0.77
N LEU A 180 -9.91 7.82 0.32
CA LEU A 180 -8.87 6.97 0.92
C LEU A 180 -8.99 5.49 0.56
N LYS A 181 -10.02 5.07 -0.17
CA LYS A 181 -10.30 3.65 -0.44
C LYS A 181 -9.14 2.89 -1.08
N ASP A 182 -8.38 3.57 -1.94
CA ASP A 182 -7.28 2.95 -2.69
C ASP A 182 -5.92 2.98 -1.95
N ILE A 183 -5.87 3.39 -0.66
CA ILE A 183 -4.62 3.48 0.10
C ILE A 183 -3.89 2.12 0.20
N ARG A 184 -4.63 1.01 0.21
CA ARG A 184 -4.11 -0.36 0.22
C ARG A 184 -3.36 -0.75 -1.05
N SER A 185 -3.65 -0.05 -2.15
CA SER A 185 -3.02 -0.25 -3.45
C SER A 185 -1.67 0.47 -3.56
N VAL A 186 -1.22 1.13 -2.49
CA VAL A 186 -0.01 1.95 -2.49
C VAL A 186 1.03 1.32 -1.58
N ASP A 187 2.26 1.16 -2.09
CA ASP A 187 3.38 0.75 -1.24
C ASP A 187 3.48 1.67 -0.02
N VAL A 188 3.65 1.09 1.17
CA VAL A 188 3.65 1.82 2.47
C VAL A 188 4.58 3.02 2.45
N ARG A 189 5.73 2.93 1.77
CA ARG A 189 6.71 4.02 1.65
C ARG A 189 6.22 5.17 0.77
N SER A 190 5.30 4.89 -0.13
CA SER A 190 4.71 5.87 -1.06
C SER A 190 3.40 6.48 -0.55
N ILE A 191 2.83 5.97 0.55
CA ILE A 191 1.57 6.47 1.12
C ILE A 191 1.60 7.99 1.38
N PRO A 192 2.63 8.58 1.99
CA PRO A 192 2.65 10.03 2.21
C PRO A 192 2.58 10.84 0.91
N ASP A 193 3.33 10.44 -0.10
CA ASP A 193 3.31 11.08 -1.42
C ASP A 193 1.95 10.91 -2.10
N TRP A 194 1.37 9.72 -2.00
CA TRP A 194 0.07 9.40 -2.57
C TRP A 194 -1.05 10.20 -1.88
N LEU A 195 -1.06 10.29 -0.55
CA LEU A 195 -2.06 11.10 0.18
C LEU A 195 -2.04 12.56 -0.26
N VAL A 196 -0.85 13.16 -0.35
CA VAL A 196 -0.70 14.55 -0.83
C VAL A 196 -1.20 14.68 -2.26
N SER A 197 -0.84 13.73 -3.13
CA SER A 197 -1.26 13.70 -4.54
C SER A 197 -2.77 13.55 -4.66
N ASN A 198 -3.33 12.54 -3.99
CA ASN A 198 -4.76 12.24 -4.08
C ASN A 198 -5.60 13.39 -3.54
N TYR A 199 -5.21 13.96 -2.39
CA TYR A 199 -5.88 15.15 -1.86
C TYR A 199 -5.79 16.33 -2.83
N PHE A 200 -4.60 16.61 -3.36
CA PHE A 200 -4.39 17.75 -4.27
C PHE A 200 -5.17 17.64 -5.57
N TYR A 201 -5.18 16.48 -6.21
CA TYR A 201 -5.80 16.32 -7.53
C TYR A 201 -7.29 16.00 -7.48
N ASN A 202 -7.76 15.28 -6.47
CA ASN A 202 -9.14 14.81 -6.39
C ASN A 202 -10.00 15.62 -5.41
N GLU A 203 -9.49 15.91 -4.19
CA GLU A 203 -10.29 16.46 -3.11
C GLU A 203 -10.20 17.98 -2.98
N MET A 204 -9.03 18.56 -3.30
CA MET A 204 -8.82 19.99 -3.13
C MET A 204 -9.72 20.80 -4.06
N ASN A 205 -10.43 21.78 -3.48
CA ASN A 205 -11.22 22.71 -4.26
C ASN A 205 -10.42 23.35 -5.39
N ILE A 206 -10.99 23.40 -6.59
CA ILE A 206 -10.31 23.88 -7.80
C ILE A 206 -9.78 25.32 -7.64
N ILE A 207 -10.51 26.18 -6.93
CA ILE A 207 -10.10 27.57 -6.67
C ILE A 207 -8.85 27.58 -5.79
N LEU A 208 -8.81 26.78 -4.71
CA LEU A 208 -7.65 26.68 -3.83
C LEU A 208 -6.44 26.11 -4.58
N ARG A 209 -6.66 25.16 -5.47
CA ARG A 209 -5.60 24.58 -6.32
C ARG A 209 -4.96 25.62 -7.23
N TRP A 210 -5.77 26.48 -7.85
CA TRP A 210 -5.26 27.59 -8.66
C TRP A 210 -4.57 28.68 -7.84
N LEU A 211 -5.03 28.95 -6.62
CA LEU A 211 -4.39 29.89 -5.70
C LEU A 211 -3.06 29.38 -5.13
N LEU A 212 -2.86 28.06 -5.13
CA LEU A 212 -1.62 27.47 -4.62
C LEU A 212 -0.39 27.89 -5.43
N LEU A 213 -0.51 28.00 -6.76
CA LEU A 213 0.61 28.40 -7.63
C LEU A 213 1.12 29.82 -7.34
N PRO A 214 0.28 30.87 -7.33
CA PRO A 214 0.74 32.22 -6.94
C PRO A 214 1.21 32.28 -5.48
N PHE A 215 0.63 31.48 -4.58
CA PHE A 215 1.09 31.36 -3.20
C PHE A 215 2.51 30.77 -3.10
N LEU A 216 2.80 29.68 -3.83
CA LEU A 216 4.13 29.09 -3.90
C LEU A 216 5.15 30.04 -4.52
N LEU A 217 4.73 30.81 -5.55
CA LEU A 217 5.57 31.83 -6.15
C LEU A 217 5.90 32.93 -5.12
N LEU A 218 4.89 33.40 -4.38
CA LEU A 218 5.10 34.38 -3.29
C LEU A 218 6.06 33.83 -2.23
N LEU A 219 5.87 32.60 -1.78
CA LEU A 219 6.78 31.94 -0.83
C LEU A 219 8.21 31.88 -1.39
N THR A 220 8.38 31.53 -2.65
CA THR A 220 9.70 31.46 -3.27
C THR A 220 10.37 32.84 -3.31
N VAL A 221 9.66 33.88 -3.76
CA VAL A 221 10.18 35.25 -3.79
C VAL A 221 10.53 35.75 -2.38
N THR A 222 9.70 35.42 -1.40
CA THR A 222 9.97 35.84 0.00
C THR A 222 11.11 35.07 0.66
N ALA A 223 11.42 33.83 0.23
CA ALA A 223 12.63 33.14 0.61
C ALA A 223 13.89 33.87 0.16
N PHE A 224 13.91 34.35 -1.09
CA PHE A 224 15.00 35.18 -1.60
C PHE A 224 15.07 36.55 -0.89
N ALA A 225 13.92 37.14 -0.56
CA ALA A 225 13.86 38.39 0.21
C ALA A 225 14.44 38.19 1.64
N LEU A 226 14.20 37.04 2.27
CA LEU A 226 14.80 36.67 3.55
C LEU A 226 16.33 36.59 3.45
N ILE A 227 16.84 35.90 2.42
CA ILE A 227 18.28 35.84 2.15
C ILE A 227 18.84 37.25 1.95
N GLY A 228 18.20 38.06 1.14
CA GLY A 228 18.59 39.47 0.95
C GLY A 228 18.62 40.27 2.24
N GLN A 229 17.67 40.01 3.17
CA GLN A 229 17.66 40.69 4.49
C GLN A 229 18.81 40.20 5.38
N LEU A 230 19.14 38.92 5.35
CA LEU A 230 20.30 38.38 6.08
C LEU A 230 21.61 38.98 5.57
N LEU A 231 21.77 39.07 4.25
CA LEU A 231 22.96 39.66 3.62
C LEU A 231 23.10 41.15 3.96
N LYS A 232 21.97 41.87 4.08
CA LYS A 232 21.97 43.25 4.59
C LYS A 232 22.42 43.33 6.04
N ILE A 233 21.93 42.45 6.92
CA ILE A 233 22.33 42.41 8.34
C ILE A 233 23.83 42.11 8.48
N LEU A 234 24.37 41.26 7.62
CA LEU A 234 25.80 40.93 7.57
C LEU A 234 26.67 42.00 6.93
N GLY A 235 26.08 43.13 6.47
CA GLY A 235 26.83 44.24 5.88
C GLY A 235 27.33 43.95 4.44
N ILE A 236 26.85 42.90 3.78
CA ILE A 236 27.25 42.52 2.41
C ILE A 236 26.50 43.39 1.40
N PHE A 237 25.24 43.73 1.69
CA PHE A 237 24.43 44.66 0.89
C PHE A 237 23.86 45.78 1.77
N ASP A 238 23.74 46.97 1.19
CA ASP A 238 23.16 48.11 1.90
C ASP A 238 21.63 48.07 1.92
N VAL A 239 21.02 47.46 0.94
CA VAL A 239 19.57 47.45 0.71
C VAL A 239 19.08 46.04 0.33
N ASN A 240 17.91 45.67 0.81
CA ASN A 240 17.20 44.50 0.30
C ASN A 240 16.40 44.88 -0.94
N TYR A 241 16.99 44.67 -2.11
CA TYR A 241 16.41 45.05 -3.44
C TYR A 241 15.08 44.37 -3.76
N LEU A 242 14.73 43.27 -3.12
CA LEU A 242 13.41 42.66 -3.32
C LEU A 242 12.29 43.37 -2.56
N LEU A 243 12.61 43.93 -1.43
CA LEU A 243 11.65 44.68 -0.60
C LEU A 243 11.59 46.16 -0.96
N ASP A 244 12.72 46.74 -1.27
CA ASP A 244 12.84 48.17 -1.55
C ASP A 244 13.45 48.39 -2.93
N ASN A 245 12.59 48.57 -3.91
CA ASN A 245 12.94 48.81 -5.32
C ASN A 245 12.08 49.92 -5.92
N PRO A 246 12.48 50.48 -7.06
CA PRO A 246 11.72 51.55 -7.75
C PRO A 246 10.28 51.20 -8.08
N LEU A 247 10.01 49.93 -8.41
CA LEU A 247 8.66 49.44 -8.73
C LEU A 247 7.74 49.49 -7.51
N THR A 248 8.20 48.95 -6.36
CA THR A 248 7.40 48.99 -5.14
C THR A 248 7.15 50.40 -4.64
N ARG A 249 8.12 51.35 -4.87
CA ARG A 249 7.93 52.76 -4.57
C ARG A 249 6.95 53.46 -5.53
N ALA A 250 6.98 53.12 -6.82
CA ALA A 250 6.09 53.71 -7.82
C ALA A 250 4.63 53.26 -7.62
N LEU A 251 4.37 52.08 -7.06
CA LEU A 251 3.03 51.58 -6.75
C LEU A 251 2.36 52.24 -5.54
N GLY A 252 3.03 53.15 -4.81
CA GLY A 252 2.48 53.86 -3.68
C GLY A 252 1.89 52.90 -2.63
N LEU A 253 0.64 53.15 -2.23
CA LEU A 253 -0.04 52.33 -1.23
C LEU A 253 -0.04 50.81 -1.54
N PHE A 254 -0.21 50.43 -2.78
CA PHE A 254 -0.15 49.01 -3.18
C PHE A 254 1.26 48.45 -2.98
N GLY A 255 2.29 49.23 -3.24
CA GLY A 255 3.68 48.82 -2.97
C GLY A 255 3.97 48.67 -1.51
N ASP A 256 3.38 49.50 -0.64
CA ASP A 256 3.49 49.39 0.82
C ASP A 256 2.82 48.11 1.33
N VAL A 257 1.61 47.80 0.84
CA VAL A 257 0.90 46.56 1.18
C VAL A 257 1.70 45.35 0.72
N LEU A 258 2.25 45.38 -0.50
CA LEU A 258 3.09 44.29 -1.01
C LEU A 258 4.34 44.08 -0.13
N ARG A 259 5.04 45.14 0.25
CA ARG A 259 6.19 45.06 1.16
C ARG A 259 5.80 44.48 2.51
N TRP A 260 4.63 44.85 3.02
CA TRP A 260 4.12 44.33 4.30
C TRP A 260 3.84 42.83 4.19
N ILE A 261 3.15 42.38 3.11
CA ILE A 261 2.88 40.95 2.86
C ILE A 261 4.19 40.16 2.74
N MET A 262 5.16 40.67 1.99
CA MET A 262 6.47 40.03 1.83
C MET A 262 7.21 39.94 3.18
N THR A 263 7.18 40.99 3.99
CA THR A 263 7.81 41.01 5.32
C THR A 263 7.14 40.03 6.26
N ALA A 264 5.81 39.98 6.29
CA ALA A 264 5.07 39.03 7.07
C ALA A 264 5.39 37.55 6.65
N SER A 265 5.50 37.32 5.32
CA SER A 265 5.87 36.00 4.80
C SER A 265 7.29 35.57 5.16
N MET A 266 8.23 36.50 5.37
CA MET A 266 9.56 36.18 5.87
C MET A 266 9.52 35.63 7.32
N PHE A 267 8.61 36.12 8.16
CA PHE A 267 8.41 35.53 9.50
C PHE A 267 7.88 34.10 9.39
N VAL A 268 7.00 33.79 8.42
CA VAL A 268 6.56 32.41 8.16
C VAL A 268 7.76 31.52 7.83
N TRP A 269 8.68 31.99 6.96
CA TRP A 269 9.90 31.26 6.65
C TRP A 269 10.79 31.03 7.87
N PHE A 270 10.92 32.04 8.74
CA PHE A 270 11.66 31.88 9.98
C PHE A 270 11.08 30.77 10.86
N PHE A 271 9.75 30.70 11.01
CA PHE A 271 9.08 29.62 11.74
C PHE A 271 9.26 28.27 11.05
N ILE A 272 9.12 28.20 9.73
CA ILE A 272 9.37 26.99 8.96
C ILE A 272 10.78 26.45 9.21
N LEU A 273 11.79 27.29 9.13
CA LEU A 273 13.18 26.90 9.39
C LEU A 273 13.41 26.49 10.85
N MET A 274 12.84 27.24 11.79
CA MET A 274 12.95 26.93 13.22
C MET A 274 12.37 25.57 13.57
N VAL A 275 11.27 25.14 12.90
CA VAL A 275 10.65 23.84 13.13
C VAL A 275 11.30 22.75 12.26
N SER A 276 11.67 23.06 11.03
CA SER A 276 12.22 22.08 10.08
C SER A 276 13.59 21.54 10.50
N VAL A 277 14.43 22.38 11.12
CA VAL A 277 15.77 21.96 11.53
C VAL A 277 15.72 20.89 12.64
N PRO A 278 15.00 21.08 13.77
CA PRO A 278 14.82 20.01 14.75
C PRO A 278 14.15 18.75 14.16
N LEU A 279 13.11 18.93 13.34
CA LEU A 279 12.44 17.81 12.69
C LEU A 279 13.37 17.02 11.78
N TYR A 280 14.26 17.68 11.04
CA TYR A 280 15.28 17.01 10.24
C TYR A 280 16.21 16.14 11.09
N PHE A 281 16.68 16.64 12.24
CA PHE A 281 17.53 15.85 13.14
C PHE A 281 16.77 14.66 13.73
N ILE A 282 15.54 14.86 14.17
CA ILE A 282 14.67 13.76 14.66
C ILE A 282 14.46 12.72 13.55
N TYR A 283 14.08 13.16 12.36
CA TYR A 283 13.90 12.27 11.20
C TYR A 283 15.18 11.48 10.88
N ARG A 284 16.34 12.16 10.87
CA ARG A 284 17.64 11.53 10.62
C ARG A 284 17.96 10.48 11.68
N ASP A 285 17.71 10.78 12.95
CA ASP A 285 18.04 9.87 14.06
C ASP A 285 17.08 8.67 14.08
N VAL A 286 15.79 8.90 13.83
CA VAL A 286 14.80 7.82 13.66
C VAL A 286 15.19 6.94 12.48
N ARG A 287 15.51 7.52 11.34
CA ARG A 287 15.93 6.77 10.14
C ARG A 287 17.22 5.97 10.41
N TYR A 288 18.20 6.56 11.08
CA TYR A 288 19.44 5.88 11.45
C TYR A 288 19.16 4.70 12.39
N THR A 289 18.32 4.90 13.39
CA THR A 289 17.92 3.85 14.33
C THR A 289 17.20 2.72 13.61
N LEU A 290 16.21 3.03 12.79
CA LEU A 290 15.46 2.03 12.02
C LEU A 290 16.35 1.28 11.02
N SER A 291 17.34 1.94 10.41
CA SER A 291 18.29 1.27 9.52
C SER A 291 19.22 0.29 10.28
N ARG A 292 19.60 0.60 11.51
CA ARG A 292 20.38 -0.31 12.38
C ARG A 292 19.61 -1.59 12.70
N PHE A 293 18.29 -1.49 12.86
CA PHE A 293 17.42 -2.65 13.08
C PHE A 293 16.95 -3.32 11.78
N GLN A 294 17.51 -2.91 10.62
CA GLN A 294 17.15 -3.42 9.28
C GLN A 294 15.65 -3.28 8.94
N VAL A 295 14.94 -2.43 9.67
CA VAL A 295 13.53 -2.13 9.40
C VAL A 295 13.35 -1.39 8.06
N PHE A 296 14.36 -0.59 7.66
CA PHE A 296 14.46 -0.03 6.31
C PHE A 296 15.83 -0.41 5.72
N PRO A 297 15.87 -1.22 4.67
CA PRO A 297 17.09 -1.40 3.90
C PRO A 297 17.58 -0.02 3.40
N PRO A 298 18.90 0.19 3.27
CA PRO A 298 19.43 1.44 2.75
C PRO A 298 18.74 1.72 1.41
N TYR A 299 18.24 2.96 1.27
CA TYR A 299 17.52 3.44 0.09
C TYR A 299 18.40 3.27 -1.18
N LYS A 300 18.30 2.13 -1.78
CA LYS A 300 18.42 1.96 -3.21
C LYS A 300 16.98 1.75 -3.65
N SER A 301 16.46 2.67 -4.44
CA SER A 301 15.29 2.39 -5.25
C SER A 301 15.64 1.15 -6.06
N ALA A 302 15.34 -0.03 -5.51
CA ALA A 302 15.42 -1.24 -6.29
C ALA A 302 14.47 -1.02 -7.48
N PRO A 303 14.93 -1.14 -8.71
CA PRO A 303 13.99 -1.27 -9.80
C PRO A 303 13.05 -2.43 -9.45
N THR A 304 11.79 -2.32 -9.84
CA THR A 304 10.72 -3.29 -9.60
C THR A 304 11.13 -4.75 -9.85
N ASN A 305 12.14 -4.99 -10.66
CA ASN A 305 12.75 -6.30 -10.94
C ASN A 305 13.59 -6.91 -9.79
N GLU A 306 14.09 -6.13 -8.82
CA GLU A 306 14.92 -6.72 -7.74
C GLU A 306 14.06 -7.31 -6.61
N ALA A 307 12.88 -6.75 -6.33
CA ALA A 307 11.97 -7.31 -5.33
C ALA A 307 11.52 -8.73 -5.72
N ASN A 308 11.26 -8.96 -7.00
CA ASN A 308 10.86 -10.28 -7.51
C ASN A 308 12.03 -11.28 -7.59
N ASN A 309 13.28 -10.84 -7.60
CA ASN A 309 14.44 -11.73 -7.69
C ASN A 309 14.55 -12.68 -6.48
N ILE A 310 14.21 -12.24 -5.27
CA ILE A 310 14.25 -13.10 -4.08
C ILE A 310 13.25 -14.26 -4.18
N TYR A 311 12.08 -14.01 -4.76
CA TYR A 311 11.04 -15.02 -4.99
C TYR A 311 11.43 -15.98 -6.11
N LEU A 312 12.02 -15.49 -7.19
CA LEU A 312 12.58 -16.33 -8.27
C LEU A 312 13.69 -17.25 -7.74
N ASP A 313 14.58 -16.73 -6.90
CA ASP A 313 15.64 -17.51 -6.30
C ASP A 313 15.11 -18.54 -5.29
N HIS A 314 14.05 -18.20 -4.56
CA HIS A 314 13.37 -19.15 -3.66
C HIS A 314 12.69 -20.27 -4.46
N ALA A 315 11.94 -19.93 -5.50
CA ALA A 315 11.32 -20.90 -6.40
C ALA A 315 12.34 -21.89 -6.98
N ARG A 316 13.49 -21.39 -7.44
CA ARG A 316 14.58 -22.23 -7.96
C ARG A 316 15.20 -23.16 -6.92
N LYS A 317 15.26 -22.72 -5.63
CA LYS A 317 15.67 -23.60 -4.53
C LYS A 317 14.68 -24.75 -4.33
N ILE A 318 13.37 -24.47 -4.39
CA ILE A 318 12.31 -25.48 -4.31
C ILE A 318 12.44 -26.45 -5.48
N PHE A 319 12.60 -25.95 -6.72
CA PHE A 319 12.78 -26.80 -7.91
C PHE A 319 14.02 -27.70 -7.86
N LYS A 320 15.05 -27.29 -7.14
CA LYS A 320 16.24 -28.12 -6.91
C LYS A 320 16.01 -29.19 -5.85
N ALA A 321 15.26 -28.87 -4.81
CA ALA A 321 14.94 -29.77 -3.71
C ALA A 321 13.88 -30.82 -4.12
N GLU A 322 12.87 -30.40 -4.87
CA GLU A 322 11.70 -31.19 -5.29
C GLU A 322 11.66 -31.27 -6.82
N SER A 323 12.25 -32.31 -7.39
CA SER A 323 12.43 -32.42 -8.85
C SER A 323 11.12 -32.59 -9.62
N ASP A 324 10.05 -33.04 -8.98
CA ASP A 324 8.71 -33.28 -9.53
C ASP A 324 7.79 -32.03 -9.48
N VAL A 325 8.26 -30.92 -8.86
CA VAL A 325 7.55 -29.64 -8.90
C VAL A 325 7.71 -29.00 -10.28
N CYS A 326 6.57 -28.70 -10.93
CA CYS A 326 6.51 -28.06 -12.25
C CYS A 326 6.07 -26.61 -12.21
N ALA A 327 5.43 -26.18 -11.14
CA ALA A 327 5.02 -24.80 -11.00
C ALA A 327 5.20 -24.35 -9.53
N TYR A 328 5.71 -23.15 -9.36
CA TYR A 328 5.71 -22.42 -8.11
C TYR A 328 4.78 -21.22 -8.25
N VAL A 329 3.76 -21.14 -7.39
CA VAL A 329 2.74 -20.08 -7.43
C VAL A 329 2.73 -19.33 -6.11
N PHE A 330 2.69 -18.00 -6.19
CA PHE A 330 2.65 -17.14 -5.02
C PHE A 330 1.89 -15.82 -5.27
N GLY A 331 1.61 -15.05 -4.24
CA GLY A 331 0.97 -13.73 -4.25
C GLY A 331 1.88 -12.64 -3.69
N HIS A 332 1.40 -11.92 -2.67
CA HIS A 332 2.13 -11.01 -1.77
C HIS A 332 2.70 -9.73 -2.39
N THR A 333 3.33 -9.81 -3.56
CA THR A 333 3.96 -8.62 -4.19
C THR A 333 2.97 -7.79 -5.01
N HIS A 334 1.75 -8.27 -5.21
CA HIS A 334 0.69 -7.67 -6.02
C HIS A 334 1.02 -7.50 -7.52
N GLU A 335 2.19 -7.95 -7.97
CA GLU A 335 2.62 -7.83 -9.37
C GLU A 335 2.41 -9.16 -10.10
N ALA A 336 1.36 -9.25 -10.92
CA ALA A 336 1.09 -10.46 -11.71
C ALA A 336 2.18 -10.70 -12.75
N PHE A 337 2.77 -11.89 -12.75
CA PHE A 337 3.69 -12.32 -13.81
C PHE A 337 3.73 -13.85 -13.96
N LEU A 338 4.22 -14.29 -15.10
CA LEU A 338 4.57 -15.66 -15.38
C LEU A 338 5.97 -15.69 -15.99
N VAL A 339 6.84 -16.49 -15.40
CA VAL A 339 8.20 -16.73 -15.91
C VAL A 339 8.37 -18.20 -16.14
N GLU A 340 8.77 -18.56 -17.35
CA GLU A 340 9.21 -19.93 -17.68
C GLU A 340 10.64 -20.13 -17.20
N ASP A 341 10.88 -21.23 -16.49
CA ASP A 341 12.20 -21.63 -15.98
C ASP A 341 12.67 -22.94 -16.64
N GLU A 342 13.94 -23.28 -16.45
CA GLU A 342 14.53 -24.48 -17.04
C GLU A 342 13.73 -25.76 -16.68
N GLY A 343 13.70 -26.73 -17.60
CA GLY A 343 13.03 -28.01 -17.39
C GLY A 343 11.51 -27.97 -17.49
N ASN A 344 10.95 -27.06 -18.29
CA ASN A 344 9.49 -26.87 -18.48
C ASN A 344 8.77 -26.63 -17.14
N ARG A 345 9.28 -25.69 -16.37
CA ARG A 345 8.78 -25.23 -15.08
C ARG A 345 8.29 -23.79 -15.19
N ALA A 346 7.33 -23.41 -14.34
CA ALA A 346 6.76 -22.07 -14.32
C ALA A 346 6.84 -21.46 -12.91
N ILE A 347 7.16 -20.17 -12.85
CA ILE A 347 7.03 -19.35 -11.65
C ILE A 347 5.95 -18.32 -11.92
N ILE A 348 4.93 -18.30 -11.08
CA ILE A 348 3.70 -17.54 -11.30
C ILE A 348 3.42 -16.69 -10.06
N ASN A 349 3.24 -15.39 -10.26
CA ASN A 349 2.62 -14.54 -9.26
C ASN A 349 1.17 -14.27 -9.66
N THR A 350 0.23 -14.52 -8.76
CA THR A 350 -1.20 -14.36 -9.02
C THR A 350 -1.65 -12.91 -9.11
N GLY A 351 -0.78 -11.97 -8.70
CA GLY A 351 -1.12 -10.54 -8.64
C GLY A 351 -2.10 -10.22 -7.52
N THR A 352 -2.89 -9.20 -7.70
CA THR A 352 -3.92 -8.74 -6.76
C THR A 352 -5.20 -8.35 -7.49
N TRP A 353 -6.33 -8.34 -6.79
CA TRP A 353 -7.60 -7.79 -7.27
C TRP A 353 -7.74 -6.28 -6.99
N LEU A 354 -6.82 -5.71 -6.22
CA LEU A 354 -6.77 -4.27 -5.98
C LEU A 354 -6.28 -3.52 -7.23
N LYS A 355 -6.64 -2.25 -7.33
CA LYS A 355 -6.11 -1.37 -8.38
C LYS A 355 -4.59 -1.23 -8.23
N ILE A 356 -3.87 -1.27 -9.32
CA ILE A 356 -2.44 -0.96 -9.34
C ILE A 356 -2.26 0.51 -9.67
N LEU A 357 -1.62 1.27 -8.77
CA LEU A 357 -1.41 2.70 -8.94
C LEU A 357 0.04 2.96 -9.39
N ARG A 358 0.21 3.51 -10.59
CA ARG A 358 1.53 3.94 -11.10
C ARG A 358 1.78 5.41 -10.82
N ARG A 359 2.94 5.69 -10.23
CA ARG A 359 3.42 7.04 -9.95
C ARG A 359 4.02 7.67 -11.21
N VAL A 360 3.53 8.85 -11.59
CA VAL A 360 4.13 9.67 -12.63
C VAL A 360 4.69 10.94 -12.00
N THR A 361 6.01 11.14 -12.13
CA THR A 361 6.67 12.33 -11.62
C THR A 361 6.36 13.54 -12.51
N VAL A 362 5.97 14.66 -11.90
CA VAL A 362 5.72 15.92 -12.62
C VAL A 362 7.05 16.62 -12.88
N ARG A 363 7.24 17.13 -14.11
CA ARG A 363 8.51 17.73 -14.57
C ARG A 363 9.03 18.91 -13.74
N PHE A 364 8.18 19.61 -13.02
CA PHE A 364 8.56 20.83 -12.29
C PHE A 364 8.75 20.66 -10.79
N GLY A 365 8.71 19.46 -10.21
CA GLY A 365 9.05 19.17 -8.82
C GLY A 365 8.28 19.92 -7.71
N LEU A 366 7.51 20.95 -8.06
CA LEU A 366 6.70 21.78 -7.15
C LEU A 366 5.29 21.23 -6.93
N LEU A 367 4.84 20.34 -7.80
CA LEU A 367 3.53 19.70 -7.73
C LEU A 367 3.68 18.25 -7.26
N PRO A 368 2.70 17.73 -6.53
CA PRO A 368 2.68 16.31 -6.16
C PRO A 368 2.76 15.41 -7.40
N ALA A 369 3.40 14.25 -7.28
CA ALA A 369 3.36 13.23 -8.31
C ALA A 369 1.90 12.80 -8.54
N VAL A 370 1.57 12.40 -9.77
CA VAL A 370 0.22 11.90 -10.10
C VAL A 370 0.27 10.38 -10.04
N TYR A 371 -0.75 9.77 -9.44
CA TYR A 371 -0.94 8.32 -9.41
C TYR A 371 -2.12 7.96 -10.30
N PHE A 372 -1.90 7.10 -11.27
CA PHE A 372 -2.94 6.61 -12.17
C PHE A 372 -3.19 5.13 -11.93
N PRO A 373 -4.47 4.70 -11.91
CA PRO A 373 -4.78 3.28 -11.96
C PRO A 373 -4.30 2.72 -13.32
N THR A 374 -3.65 1.56 -13.25
CA THR A 374 -3.29 0.77 -14.44
C THR A 374 -4.05 -0.53 -14.39
N PHE A 375 -4.66 -0.88 -15.50
CA PHE A 375 -5.37 -2.12 -15.71
C PHE A 375 -4.46 -3.14 -16.37
#